data_9729297e844cfcdfe9fe34f8788e87df
#
_entry.id   9729297e844cfcdfe9fe34f8788e87df
#
_cell.length_a   1.000
_cell.length_b   1.000
_cell.length_c   1.000
_cell.angle_alpha   90.00
_cell.angle_beta   90.00
_cell.angle_gamma   90.00
#
_symmetry.space_group_name_H-M   'P 1'
#
loop_
_entity.id
_entity.type
_entity.pdbx_description
1 polymer ?
#
loop_
_entity_poly.entity_id
_entity_poly.type
_entity_poly.pdbx_seq_one_letter_code
_entity_poly.pdbx_strand_id
1 'polypeptide(L)'
;FWIATAWLATGLYIAPAVSGYEPRGQRFGVLALFFCLLVIVVGSMFGTWYGTRGAMSHEANFWFGHQGYEYVDLGRFWQWFLLIGLFLWLWLMCRALWPAFRQPGEHKHLLALFVVASAAIAVFYAAGIMWNRQTNLAIAEYWRWWVVHLWVEGFFEVFATVVIAFLFTRMGLLRTATASAAVIFSATIFLFGG
;
A
#
# COMPACT_ATOMS: atom_id res chain seq x y z
N PHE A 1 0.72 7.12 -8.39
CA PHE A 1 1.02 7.74 -7.07
C PHE A 1 -0.19 8.39 -6.40
N TRP A 2 -0.94 9.27 -7.07
CA TRP A 2 -2.02 10.07 -6.46
C TRP A 2 -3.09 9.24 -5.76
N ILE A 3 -3.64 8.24 -6.44
CA ILE A 3 -4.71 7.38 -5.89
C ILE A 3 -4.19 6.60 -4.67
N ALA A 4 -3.05 5.93 -4.82
CA ALA A 4 -2.46 5.15 -3.73
C ALA A 4 -2.13 6.04 -2.51
N THR A 5 -1.57 7.24 -2.74
CA THR A 5 -1.26 8.20 -1.68
C THR A 5 -2.52 8.64 -0.94
N ALA A 6 -3.61 8.94 -1.67
CA ALA A 6 -4.87 9.36 -1.06
C ALA A 6 -5.44 8.27 -0.13
N TRP A 7 -5.44 7.01 -0.56
CA TRP A 7 -5.91 5.89 0.26
C TRP A 7 -5.03 5.63 1.47
N LEU A 8 -3.71 5.65 1.30
CA LEU A 8 -2.76 5.46 2.41
C LEU A 8 -2.85 6.60 3.43
N ALA A 9 -3.03 7.85 2.97
CA ALA A 9 -3.25 9.00 3.84
C ALA A 9 -4.58 8.87 4.60
N THR A 10 -5.64 8.39 3.95
CA THR A 10 -6.92 8.12 4.61
C THR A 10 -6.77 7.10 5.74
N GLY A 11 -5.98 6.05 5.53
CA GLY A 11 -5.65 5.08 6.58
C GLY A 11 -4.96 5.71 7.78
N LEU A 12 -3.97 6.59 7.55
CA LEU A 12 -3.27 7.32 8.62
C LEU A 12 -4.20 8.27 9.39
N TYR A 13 -5.21 8.83 8.74
CA TYR A 13 -6.22 9.67 9.38
C TYR A 13 -7.21 8.84 10.21
N ILE A 14 -7.70 7.72 9.66
CA ILE A 14 -8.69 6.85 10.31
C ILE A 14 -8.11 6.20 11.56
N ALA A 15 -6.85 5.76 11.54
CA ALA A 15 -6.26 4.99 12.63
C ALA A 15 -6.34 5.70 14.01
N PRO A 16 -5.90 6.96 14.17
CA PRO A 16 -6.06 7.69 15.43
C PRO A 16 -7.53 8.02 15.73
N ALA A 17 -8.35 8.30 14.70
CA ALA A 17 -9.76 8.63 14.88
C ALA A 17 -10.56 7.45 15.43
N VAL A 18 -10.22 6.22 15.04
CA VAL A 18 -10.86 4.99 15.54
C VAL A 18 -10.47 4.68 16.98
N SER A 19 -9.19 4.82 17.29
CA SER A 19 -8.66 4.45 18.61
C SER A 19 -8.85 5.55 19.67
N GLY A 20 -9.11 6.79 19.23
CA GLY A 20 -9.06 7.98 20.10
C GLY A 20 -7.65 8.27 20.66
N TYR A 21 -6.62 7.66 20.05
CA TYR A 21 -5.25 7.73 20.53
C TYR A 21 -4.27 8.16 19.43
N GLU A 22 -3.56 9.25 19.69
CA GLU A 22 -2.45 9.72 18.85
C GLU A 22 -1.11 9.39 19.54
N PRO A 23 -0.33 8.41 19.03
CA PRO A 23 0.96 8.05 19.62
C PRO A 23 1.96 9.22 19.57
N ARG A 24 2.85 9.30 20.55
CA ARG A 24 3.92 10.30 20.56
C ARG A 24 4.75 10.19 19.27
N GLY A 25 5.01 11.34 18.63
CA GLY A 25 5.77 11.40 17.38
C GLY A 25 5.00 10.94 16.12
N GLN A 26 3.68 10.71 16.21
CA GLN A 26 2.85 10.32 15.05
C GLN A 26 2.94 11.35 13.93
N ARG A 27 2.82 12.64 14.26
CA ARG A 27 2.92 13.75 13.28
C ARG A 27 4.28 13.80 12.60
N PHE A 28 5.35 13.58 13.37
CA PHE A 28 6.70 13.51 12.78
C PHE A 28 6.82 12.33 11.81
N GLY A 29 6.31 11.15 12.17
CA GLY A 29 6.30 9.98 11.28
C GLY A 29 5.51 10.23 10.00
N VAL A 30 4.34 10.88 10.08
CA VAL A 30 3.53 11.25 8.90
C VAL A 30 4.26 12.26 8.02
N LEU A 31 4.93 13.26 8.61
CA LEU A 31 5.75 14.21 7.86
C LEU A 31 6.95 13.52 7.19
N ALA A 32 7.61 12.61 7.89
CA ALA A 32 8.71 11.82 7.32
C ALA A 32 8.24 10.99 6.11
N LEU A 33 7.06 10.35 6.21
CA LEU A 33 6.44 9.66 5.07
C LEU A 33 6.13 10.60 3.92
N PHE A 34 5.58 11.78 4.19
CA PHE A 34 5.30 12.76 3.15
C PHE A 34 6.56 13.17 2.41
N PHE A 35 7.63 13.49 3.12
CA PHE A 35 8.91 13.85 2.50
C PHE A 35 9.56 12.66 1.76
N CYS A 36 9.48 11.45 2.32
CA CYS A 36 9.91 10.24 1.66
C CYS A 36 9.20 10.06 0.31
N LEU A 37 7.87 10.19 0.31
CA LEU A 37 7.05 10.08 -0.90
C LEU A 37 7.38 11.20 -1.91
N LEU A 38 7.55 12.45 -1.45
CA LEU A 38 7.93 13.56 -2.31
C LEU A 38 9.27 13.29 -3.02
N VAL A 39 10.27 12.81 -2.29
CA VAL A 39 11.58 12.45 -2.86
C VAL A 39 11.43 11.32 -3.88
N ILE A 40 10.64 10.28 -3.58
CA ILE A 40 10.39 9.18 -4.52
C ILE A 40 9.70 9.69 -5.78
N VAL A 41 8.63 10.47 -5.65
CA VAL A 41 7.87 10.98 -6.80
C VAL A 41 8.75 11.84 -7.69
N VAL A 42 9.41 12.84 -7.13
CA VAL A 42 10.26 13.76 -7.90
C VAL A 42 11.44 13.01 -8.51
N GLY A 43 12.15 12.22 -7.72
CA GLY A 43 13.33 11.48 -8.19
C GLY A 43 12.98 10.43 -9.25
N SER A 44 11.90 9.66 -9.05
CA SER A 44 11.47 8.66 -10.04
C SER A 44 10.94 9.29 -11.34
N MET A 45 10.28 10.44 -11.27
CA MET A 45 9.86 11.17 -12.48
C MET A 45 11.06 11.59 -13.32
N PHE A 46 12.09 12.17 -12.70
CA PHE A 46 13.32 12.50 -13.40
C PHE A 46 14.04 11.23 -13.91
N GLY A 47 14.10 10.17 -13.10
CA GLY A 47 14.66 8.89 -13.51
C GLY A 47 13.95 8.30 -14.72
N THR A 48 12.62 8.26 -14.71
CA THR A 48 11.80 7.81 -15.84
C THR A 48 12.03 8.67 -17.08
N TRP A 49 12.07 9.99 -16.92
CA TRP A 49 12.28 10.91 -18.04
C TRP A 49 13.66 10.71 -18.70
N TYR A 50 14.73 10.58 -17.91
CA TYR A 50 16.07 10.29 -18.45
C TYR A 50 16.18 8.87 -19.03
N GLY A 51 15.61 7.88 -18.36
CA GLY A 51 15.65 6.49 -18.77
C GLY A 51 14.93 6.24 -20.10
N THR A 52 13.73 6.79 -20.27
CA THR A 52 12.94 6.65 -21.51
C THR A 52 13.55 7.37 -22.71
N ARG A 53 14.39 8.37 -22.48
CA ARG A 53 15.17 9.06 -23.55
C ARG A 53 16.47 8.35 -23.92
N GLY A 54 16.80 7.24 -23.26
CA GLY A 54 18.07 6.56 -23.48
C GLY A 54 19.28 7.35 -22.98
N ALA A 55 19.09 8.32 -22.10
CA ALA A 55 20.17 9.18 -21.56
C ALA A 55 20.91 8.55 -20.38
N MET A 56 20.55 7.32 -20.00
CA MET A 56 21.20 6.56 -18.93
C MET A 56 21.86 5.29 -19.45
N SER A 57 22.96 4.87 -18.81
CA SER A 57 23.49 3.53 -19.02
C SER A 57 22.48 2.48 -18.56
N HIS A 58 22.56 1.24 -19.07
CA HIS A 58 21.63 0.16 -18.66
C HIS A 58 21.64 -0.08 -17.16
N GLU A 59 22.78 0.10 -16.49
CA GLU A 59 22.88 -0.04 -15.05
C GLU A 59 22.21 1.12 -14.30
N ALA A 60 22.49 2.35 -14.71
CA ALA A 60 21.86 3.52 -14.12
C ALA A 60 20.34 3.51 -14.32
N ASN A 61 19.86 3.08 -15.51
CA ASN A 61 18.44 2.94 -15.78
C ASN A 61 17.76 1.88 -14.89
N PHE A 62 18.42 0.74 -14.65
CA PHE A 62 17.88 -0.28 -13.73
C PHE A 62 17.73 0.26 -12.30
N TRP A 63 18.68 1.04 -11.81
CA TRP A 63 18.65 1.53 -10.43
C TRP A 63 17.79 2.78 -10.25
N PHE A 64 17.80 3.72 -11.18
CA PHE A 64 17.20 5.04 -11.01
C PHE A 64 16.21 5.44 -12.09
N GLY A 65 16.16 4.72 -13.21
CA GLY A 65 15.37 5.04 -14.37
C GLY A 65 14.03 4.32 -14.44
N HIS A 66 13.71 3.82 -15.64
CA HIS A 66 12.46 3.15 -15.96
C HIS A 66 12.71 1.72 -16.44
N GLN A 67 12.13 0.74 -15.76
CA GLN A 67 12.36 -0.68 -16.05
C GLN A 67 11.44 -1.25 -17.13
N GLY A 68 10.39 -0.52 -17.52
CA GLY A 68 9.49 -0.89 -18.62
C GLY A 68 8.33 -1.81 -18.26
N TYR A 69 8.27 -2.33 -17.04
CA TYR A 69 7.20 -3.22 -16.59
C TYR A 69 6.15 -2.46 -15.80
N GLU A 70 4.90 -2.52 -16.24
CA GLU A 70 3.78 -1.89 -15.55
C GLU A 70 3.71 -2.29 -14.07
N TYR A 71 3.41 -1.34 -13.19
CA TYR A 71 3.38 -1.42 -11.72
C TYR A 71 4.73 -1.65 -11.03
N VAL A 72 5.75 -2.10 -11.73
CA VAL A 72 7.12 -2.27 -11.22
C VAL A 72 8.14 -1.55 -12.08
N ASP A 73 7.71 -0.50 -12.76
CA ASP A 73 8.46 0.29 -13.73
C ASP A 73 9.52 1.20 -13.11
N LEU A 74 9.37 1.55 -11.85
CA LEU A 74 10.34 2.40 -11.14
C LEU A 74 11.72 1.75 -11.05
N GLY A 75 12.76 2.57 -11.11
CA GLY A 75 14.10 2.12 -10.81
C GLY A 75 14.20 1.43 -9.45
N ARG A 76 15.06 0.43 -9.35
CA ARG A 76 15.18 -0.44 -8.17
C ARG A 76 15.42 0.32 -6.87
N PHE A 77 16.16 1.43 -6.91
CA PHE A 77 16.38 2.30 -5.76
C PHE A 77 15.06 2.87 -5.22
N TRP A 78 14.20 3.34 -6.12
CA TRP A 78 12.91 3.91 -5.76
C TRP A 78 11.94 2.87 -5.23
N GLN A 79 11.99 1.64 -5.77
CA GLN A 79 11.19 0.52 -5.27
C GLN A 79 11.58 0.17 -3.82
N TRP A 80 12.87 0.09 -3.50
CA TRP A 80 13.33 -0.13 -2.13
C TRP A 80 12.89 0.99 -1.19
N PHE A 81 13.03 2.24 -1.64
CA PHE A 81 12.65 3.38 -0.84
C PHE A 81 11.14 3.42 -0.57
N LEU A 82 10.33 3.06 -1.59
CA LEU A 82 8.88 2.93 -1.45
C LEU A 82 8.50 1.79 -0.48
N LEU A 83 9.16 0.64 -0.56
CA LEU A 83 8.95 -0.47 0.36
C LEU A 83 9.23 -0.09 1.82
N ILE A 84 10.33 0.61 2.09
CA ILE A 84 10.66 1.14 3.41
C ILE A 84 9.56 2.10 3.89
N GLY A 85 9.09 2.98 3.00
CA GLY A 85 7.98 3.88 3.27
C GLY A 85 6.68 3.16 3.62
N LEU A 86 6.35 2.07 2.93
CA LEU A 86 5.16 1.23 3.22
C LEU A 86 5.26 0.54 4.58
N PHE A 87 6.43 0.05 4.97
CA PHE A 87 6.61 -0.52 6.32
C PHE A 87 6.54 0.56 7.42
N LEU A 88 7.07 1.76 7.17
CA LEU A 88 6.90 2.88 8.09
C LEU A 88 5.42 3.27 8.23
N TRP A 89 4.69 3.33 7.11
CA TRP A 89 3.25 3.57 7.09
C TRP A 89 2.48 2.52 7.89
N LEU A 90 2.75 1.23 7.66
CA LEU A 90 2.14 0.12 8.39
C LEU A 90 2.41 0.24 9.89
N TRP A 91 3.65 0.52 10.28
CA TRP A 91 4.01 0.71 11.68
C TRP A 91 3.26 1.88 12.33
N LEU A 92 3.16 3.03 11.65
CA LEU A 92 2.42 4.19 12.14
C LEU A 92 0.93 3.88 12.34
N MET A 93 0.33 3.13 11.42
CA MET A 93 -1.06 2.69 11.52
C MET A 93 -1.27 1.70 12.66
N CYS A 94 -0.47 0.65 12.72
CA CYS A 94 -0.60 -0.39 13.74
C CYS A 94 -0.45 0.18 15.15
N ARG A 95 0.53 1.05 15.39
CA ARG A 95 0.72 1.67 16.72
C ARG A 95 -0.44 2.59 17.10
N ALA A 96 -1.07 3.28 16.15
CA ALA A 96 -2.23 4.12 16.41
C ALA A 96 -3.50 3.29 16.67
N LEU A 97 -3.66 2.16 15.97
CA LEU A 97 -4.81 1.26 16.12
C LEU A 97 -4.71 0.32 17.33
N TRP A 98 -3.52 0.10 17.88
CA TRP A 98 -3.28 -0.87 18.95
C TRP A 98 -4.24 -0.78 20.14
N PRO A 99 -4.59 0.42 20.68
CA PRO A 99 -5.53 0.53 21.77
C PRO A 99 -6.95 0.07 21.37
N ALA A 100 -7.38 0.29 20.14
CA ALA A 100 -8.70 -0.10 19.66
C ALA A 100 -8.88 -1.63 19.63
N PHE A 101 -7.82 -2.41 19.37
CA PHE A 101 -7.88 -3.87 19.42
C PHE A 101 -8.07 -4.43 20.84
N ARG A 102 -7.70 -3.68 21.86
CA ARG A 102 -7.84 -4.08 23.26
C ARG A 102 -9.22 -3.77 23.85
N GLN A 103 -10.02 -2.97 23.14
CA GLN A 103 -11.36 -2.61 23.58
C GLN A 103 -12.39 -3.60 22.98
N PRO A 104 -13.35 -4.08 23.77
CA PRO A 104 -14.47 -4.86 23.22
C PRO A 104 -15.36 -3.95 22.34
N GLY A 105 -15.70 -4.40 21.13
CA GLY A 105 -16.54 -3.62 20.22
C GLY A 105 -16.98 -4.40 18.99
N GLU A 106 -18.13 -4.02 18.43
CA GLU A 106 -18.71 -4.64 17.25
C GLU A 106 -17.88 -4.47 15.97
N HIS A 107 -16.99 -3.44 15.95
CA HIS A 107 -16.16 -3.12 14.78
C HIS A 107 -14.85 -3.90 14.73
N LYS A 108 -14.60 -4.83 15.68
CA LYS A 108 -13.32 -5.55 15.78
C LYS A 108 -12.95 -6.32 14.52
N HIS A 109 -13.95 -6.92 13.85
CA HIS A 109 -13.72 -7.67 12.61
C HIS A 109 -13.33 -6.75 11.44
N LEU A 110 -13.99 -5.61 11.27
CA LEU A 110 -13.61 -4.61 10.26
C LEU A 110 -12.20 -4.05 10.52
N LEU A 111 -11.89 -3.80 11.79
CA LEU A 111 -10.56 -3.35 12.19
C LEU A 111 -9.48 -4.39 11.90
N ALA A 112 -9.76 -5.66 12.15
CA ALA A 112 -8.86 -6.77 11.82
C ALA A 112 -8.63 -6.87 10.30
N LEU A 113 -9.69 -6.82 9.50
CA LEU A 113 -9.60 -6.80 8.03
C LEU A 113 -8.78 -5.62 7.53
N PHE A 114 -8.99 -4.44 8.12
CA PHE A 114 -8.21 -3.24 7.80
C PHE A 114 -6.70 -3.42 8.04
N VAL A 115 -6.32 -4.00 9.19
CA VAL A 115 -4.90 -4.23 9.51
C VAL A 115 -4.31 -5.35 8.65
N VAL A 116 -5.05 -6.43 8.40
CA VAL A 116 -4.60 -7.52 7.52
C VAL A 116 -4.38 -7.02 6.11
N ALA A 117 -5.32 -6.25 5.53
CA ALA A 117 -5.16 -5.65 4.21
C ALA A 117 -3.96 -4.68 4.18
N SER A 118 -3.78 -3.87 5.21
CA SER A 118 -2.64 -2.95 5.33
C SER A 118 -1.30 -3.69 5.38
N ALA A 119 -1.23 -4.78 6.15
CA ALA A 119 -0.03 -5.63 6.22
C ALA A 119 0.27 -6.29 4.87
N ALA A 120 -0.77 -6.80 4.20
CA ALA A 120 -0.64 -7.40 2.88
C ALA A 120 -0.14 -6.39 1.84
N ILE A 121 -0.64 -5.14 1.84
CA ILE A 121 -0.13 -4.06 0.97
C ILE A 121 1.37 -3.87 1.16
N ALA A 122 1.85 -3.79 2.41
CA ALA A 122 3.28 -3.60 2.68
C ALA A 122 4.13 -4.80 2.25
N VAL A 123 3.66 -6.03 2.48
CA VAL A 123 4.41 -7.26 2.21
C VAL A 123 4.39 -7.61 0.72
N PHE A 124 3.24 -7.57 0.05
CA PHE A 124 3.15 -8.00 -1.36
C PHE A 124 3.84 -7.06 -2.34
N TYR A 125 4.01 -5.77 -1.98
CA TYR A 125 4.85 -4.88 -2.78
C TYR A 125 6.29 -5.38 -2.92
N ALA A 126 6.80 -6.13 -1.93
CA ALA A 126 8.14 -6.72 -2.00
C ALA A 126 8.31 -7.73 -3.14
N ALA A 127 7.26 -8.28 -3.70
CA ALA A 127 7.34 -9.14 -4.89
C ALA A 127 8.00 -8.42 -6.07
N GLY A 128 7.79 -7.10 -6.21
CA GLY A 128 8.37 -6.28 -7.26
C GLY A 128 9.90 -6.19 -7.24
N ILE A 129 10.55 -6.55 -6.14
CA ILE A 129 12.02 -6.55 -6.02
C ILE A 129 12.64 -7.95 -6.10
N MET A 130 11.85 -9.02 -6.32
CA MET A 130 12.30 -10.42 -6.37
C MET A 130 12.96 -10.82 -7.69
N TRP A 131 13.18 -9.89 -8.60
CA TRP A 131 13.83 -10.11 -9.89
C TRP A 131 14.94 -9.10 -10.16
N ASN A 132 15.86 -9.42 -11.07
CA ASN A 132 16.98 -8.57 -11.47
C ASN A 132 17.14 -8.57 -13.00
N ARG A 133 18.13 -7.85 -13.52
CA ARG A 133 18.39 -7.71 -14.97
C ARG A 133 18.70 -9.04 -15.70
N GLN A 134 19.12 -10.04 -14.97
CA GLN A 134 19.49 -11.36 -15.52
C GLN A 134 18.38 -12.37 -15.35
N THR A 135 17.28 -12.01 -14.68
CA THR A 135 16.14 -12.89 -14.45
C THR A 135 15.43 -13.14 -15.78
N ASN A 136 15.09 -14.40 -16.06
CA ASN A 136 14.26 -14.77 -17.20
C ASN A 136 12.92 -14.00 -17.18
N LEU A 137 12.47 -13.59 -18.38
CA LEU A 137 11.25 -12.81 -18.53
C LEU A 137 10.03 -13.47 -17.86
N ALA A 138 9.85 -14.78 -18.00
CA ALA A 138 8.73 -15.49 -17.39
C ALA A 138 8.74 -15.39 -15.85
N ILE A 139 9.92 -15.42 -15.23
CA ILE A 139 10.06 -15.25 -13.78
C ILE A 139 9.87 -13.79 -13.35
N ALA A 140 10.34 -12.83 -14.17
CA ALA A 140 10.10 -11.42 -13.92
C ALA A 140 8.59 -11.10 -13.99
N GLU A 141 7.89 -11.63 -15.00
CA GLU A 141 6.44 -11.53 -15.16
C GLU A 141 5.68 -12.20 -14.01
N TYR A 142 6.12 -13.38 -13.54
CA TYR A 142 5.54 -14.04 -12.37
C TYR A 142 5.54 -13.12 -11.15
N TRP A 143 6.68 -12.48 -10.80
CA TRP A 143 6.76 -11.55 -9.67
C TRP A 143 6.01 -10.25 -9.94
N ARG A 144 5.98 -9.76 -11.19
CA ARG A 144 5.16 -8.61 -11.57
C ARG A 144 3.68 -8.87 -11.30
N TRP A 145 3.18 -10.05 -11.63
CA TRP A 145 1.80 -10.43 -11.39
C TRP A 145 1.45 -10.54 -9.89
N TRP A 146 2.39 -10.87 -9.03
CA TRP A 146 2.19 -10.74 -7.59
C TRP A 146 1.92 -9.29 -7.17
N VAL A 147 2.57 -8.32 -7.80
CA VAL A 147 2.30 -6.90 -7.54
C VAL A 147 0.98 -6.48 -8.19
N VAL A 148 0.73 -6.81 -9.45
CA VAL A 148 -0.50 -6.43 -10.15
C VAL A 148 -1.72 -7.05 -9.49
N HIS A 149 -1.76 -8.36 -9.36
CA HIS A 149 -2.94 -9.09 -8.93
C HIS A 149 -3.12 -9.07 -7.40
N LEU A 150 -2.10 -9.43 -6.64
CA LEU A 150 -2.25 -9.53 -5.19
C LEU A 150 -2.12 -8.18 -4.47
N TRP A 151 -1.20 -7.32 -4.91
CA TRP A 151 -1.00 -6.04 -4.25
C TRP A 151 -2.02 -4.99 -4.68
N VAL A 152 -2.24 -4.77 -5.99
CA VAL A 152 -3.17 -3.76 -6.52
C VAL A 152 -4.61 -4.27 -6.47
N GLU A 153 -4.94 -5.28 -7.23
CA GLU A 153 -6.32 -5.76 -7.42
C GLU A 153 -6.84 -6.52 -6.19
N GLY A 154 -5.97 -7.24 -5.50
CA GLY A 154 -6.34 -7.97 -4.29
C GLY A 154 -6.41 -7.07 -3.06
N PHE A 155 -5.29 -6.88 -2.40
CA PHE A 155 -5.28 -6.30 -1.05
C PHE A 155 -5.44 -4.79 -1.01
N PHE A 156 -5.02 -4.04 -2.03
CA PHE A 156 -5.24 -2.59 -2.06
C PHE A 156 -6.73 -2.27 -2.26
N GLU A 157 -7.44 -3.02 -3.10
CA GLU A 157 -8.88 -2.87 -3.29
C GLU A 157 -9.67 -3.35 -2.06
N VAL A 158 -9.25 -4.44 -1.41
CA VAL A 158 -9.82 -4.87 -0.12
C VAL A 158 -9.64 -3.77 0.94
N PHE A 159 -8.47 -3.15 1.01
CA PHE A 159 -8.21 -2.02 1.91
C PHE A 159 -9.16 -0.86 1.64
N ALA A 160 -9.32 -0.45 0.39
CA ALA A 160 -10.22 0.63 0.00
C ALA A 160 -11.67 0.30 0.36
N THR A 161 -12.12 -0.93 0.09
CA THR A 161 -13.45 -1.41 0.43
C THR A 161 -13.70 -1.39 1.95
N VAL A 162 -12.70 -1.82 2.75
CA VAL A 162 -12.79 -1.76 4.22
C VAL A 162 -12.93 -0.32 4.71
N VAL A 163 -12.14 0.61 4.15
CA VAL A 163 -12.20 2.04 4.51
C VAL A 163 -13.60 2.60 4.23
N ILE A 164 -14.16 2.34 3.04
CA ILE A 164 -15.50 2.80 2.67
C ILE A 164 -16.55 2.17 3.59
N ALA A 165 -16.50 0.86 3.81
CA ALA A 165 -17.41 0.15 4.70
C ALA A 165 -17.36 0.69 6.12
N PHE A 166 -16.17 0.98 6.63
CA PHE A 166 -15.97 1.58 7.93
C PHE A 166 -16.60 2.98 8.02
N LEU A 167 -16.36 3.85 7.04
CA LEU A 167 -16.94 5.19 7.00
C LEU A 167 -18.46 5.15 6.98
N PHE A 168 -19.07 4.32 6.13
CA PHE A 168 -20.52 4.18 6.02
C PHE A 168 -21.14 3.63 7.30
N THR A 169 -20.46 2.72 7.97
CA THR A 169 -20.90 2.21 9.28
C THR A 169 -20.85 3.31 10.35
N ARG A 170 -19.80 4.12 10.36
CA ARG A 170 -19.66 5.25 11.30
C ARG A 170 -20.69 6.36 11.04
N MET A 171 -21.12 6.55 9.81
CA MET A 171 -22.18 7.48 9.42
C MET A 171 -23.59 6.93 9.69
N GLY A 172 -23.72 5.68 10.15
CA GLY A 172 -25.02 5.04 10.38
C GLY A 172 -25.76 4.62 9.11
N LEU A 173 -25.12 4.63 7.95
CA LEU A 173 -25.71 4.26 6.66
C LEU A 173 -25.77 2.74 6.46
N LEU A 174 -24.87 1.99 7.10
CA LEU A 174 -24.81 0.53 7.04
C LEU A 174 -24.69 -0.08 8.44
N ARG A 175 -25.28 -1.29 8.59
CA ARG A 175 -25.04 -2.13 9.78
C ARG A 175 -23.65 -2.77 9.69
N THR A 176 -22.95 -2.89 10.81
CA THR A 176 -21.62 -3.50 10.89
C THR A 176 -21.58 -4.91 10.29
N ALA A 177 -22.59 -5.73 10.54
CA ALA A 177 -22.68 -7.09 9.98
C ALA A 177 -22.75 -7.09 8.45
N THR A 178 -23.56 -6.19 7.85
CA THR A 178 -23.68 -6.04 6.40
C THR A 178 -22.36 -5.54 5.79
N ALA A 179 -21.74 -4.56 6.43
CA ALA A 179 -20.44 -4.03 6.01
C ALA A 179 -19.35 -5.13 6.02
N SER A 180 -19.25 -5.90 7.09
CA SER A 180 -18.28 -7.01 7.20
C SER A 180 -18.53 -8.10 6.15
N ALA A 181 -19.79 -8.48 5.92
CA ALA A 181 -20.15 -9.46 4.89
C ALA A 181 -19.78 -8.98 3.49
N ALA A 182 -20.04 -7.71 3.16
CA ALA A 182 -19.68 -7.11 1.87
C ALA A 182 -18.16 -7.10 1.64
N VAL A 183 -17.37 -6.73 2.67
CA VAL A 183 -15.91 -6.73 2.58
C VAL A 183 -15.36 -8.15 2.38
N ILE A 184 -15.85 -9.13 3.15
CA ILE A 184 -15.41 -10.54 3.02
C ILE A 184 -15.77 -11.07 1.62
N PHE A 185 -16.98 -10.79 1.14
CA PHE A 185 -17.42 -11.21 -0.20
C PHE A 185 -16.53 -10.58 -1.30
N SER A 186 -16.25 -9.27 -1.21
CA SER A 186 -15.35 -8.57 -2.13
C SER A 186 -13.95 -9.18 -2.11
N ALA A 187 -13.37 -9.38 -0.91
CA ALA A 187 -12.06 -10.01 -0.74
C ALA A 187 -12.02 -11.42 -1.35
N THR A 188 -13.09 -12.20 -1.20
CA THR A 188 -13.19 -13.54 -1.79
C THR A 188 -13.15 -13.48 -3.31
N ILE A 189 -13.91 -12.55 -3.93
CA ILE A 189 -13.89 -12.37 -5.39
C ILE A 189 -12.51 -11.99 -5.89
N PHE A 190 -11.86 -10.99 -5.27
CA PHE A 190 -10.54 -10.53 -5.68
C PHE A 190 -9.43 -11.61 -5.54
N LEU A 191 -9.54 -12.49 -4.56
CA LEU A 191 -8.55 -13.54 -4.34
C LEU A 191 -8.74 -14.79 -5.22
N PHE A 192 -9.96 -15.03 -5.69
CA PHE A 192 -10.29 -16.25 -6.44
C PHE A 192 -10.79 -16.00 -7.87
N GLY A 193 -11.02 -14.76 -8.26
CA GLY A 193 -11.59 -14.37 -9.55
C GLY A 193 -10.58 -13.93 -10.61
N GLY A 194 -9.26 -14.01 -10.33
CA GLY A 194 -8.19 -13.60 -11.23
C GLY A 194 -7.50 -14.76 -11.92
#